data_7da6d022795decd0ab1c6b426f28fab9
#
_entry.id   7da6d022795decd0ab1c6b426f28fab9
#
_cell.length_a   1.000
_cell.length_b   1.000
_cell.length_c   1.000
_cell.angle_alpha   90.00
_cell.angle_beta   90.00
_cell.angle_gamma   90.00
#
_symmetry.space_group_name_H-M   'P 1'
#
loop_
_entity.id
_entity.type
_entity.pdbx_description
1 polymer ?
#
loop_
_entity_poly.entity_id
_entity_poly.type
_entity_poly.pdbx_seq_one_letter_code
_entity_poly.pdbx_strand_id
1 'polypeptide(L)'
;MADLFSKHQKVSGPVECLGKQFPNEQARRGHYIQLLAEKLKDPEFRKLEGFPNGSDEEILRLSNPPYYTACPNPFIGEFIKANGTSYESTVHVTKEPYASDVSEGKNDPIYNAHSYHTKVPHKAIMRYILHYTQPGEVVFDGFCGTGMTGVASQLCANKSAVESLGYKVLPDGRIAEQRTEGDKTSWVPFSR
;
A
#
# COMPACT_ATOMS: atom_id res chain seq x y z
N MET A 1 0.26 -5.16 29.60
CA MET A 1 0.00 -5.00 28.16
C MET A 1 1.35 -4.94 27.47
N ALA A 2 1.71 -5.99 26.75
CA ALA A 2 2.97 -6.03 26.03
C ALA A 2 2.90 -5.05 24.85
N ASP A 3 3.90 -4.21 24.75
CA ASP A 3 4.05 -3.17 23.74
C ASP A 3 4.11 -3.80 22.33
N LEU A 4 2.99 -3.70 21.60
CA LEU A 4 2.83 -4.29 20.27
C LEU A 4 3.72 -3.60 19.21
N PHE A 5 4.34 -2.46 19.54
CA PHE A 5 5.14 -1.64 18.64
C PHE A 5 6.65 -1.72 18.90
N SER A 6 7.09 -2.49 19.88
CA SER A 6 8.52 -2.58 20.24
C SER A 6 9.35 -3.55 19.40
N LYS A 7 8.77 -4.26 18.45
CA LYS A 7 9.52 -5.09 17.48
C LYS A 7 9.84 -4.34 16.19
N HIS A 8 10.36 -3.13 16.27
CA HIS A 8 11.22 -2.64 15.20
C HIS A 8 12.51 -3.45 15.27
N GLN A 9 12.67 -4.40 14.35
CA GLN A 9 13.96 -5.03 14.10
C GLN A 9 14.99 -3.92 14.03
N LYS A 10 15.96 -3.95 14.96
CA LYS A 10 17.17 -3.15 14.85
C LYS A 10 17.87 -3.65 13.58
N VAL A 11 17.64 -2.98 12.46
CA VAL A 11 18.48 -3.14 11.29
C VAL A 11 19.84 -2.57 11.70
N SER A 12 20.71 -3.44 12.17
CA SER A 12 22.07 -3.11 12.58
C SER A 12 22.97 -3.15 11.35
N GLY A 13 22.96 -2.09 10.56
CA GLY A 13 23.81 -1.98 9.38
C GLY A 13 23.64 -0.64 8.68
N PRO A 14 24.54 -0.32 7.73
CA PRO A 14 24.43 0.89 6.93
C PRO A 14 23.11 0.92 6.16
N VAL A 15 22.48 2.09 6.10
CA VAL A 15 21.26 2.31 5.34
C VAL A 15 21.46 3.49 4.40
N GLU A 16 20.90 3.38 3.20
CA GLU A 16 20.85 4.47 2.23
C GLU A 16 19.47 5.11 2.24
N CYS A 17 19.44 6.45 2.19
CA CYS A 17 18.19 7.19 2.11
C CYS A 17 18.42 8.49 1.34
N LEU A 18 17.67 8.68 0.26
CA LEU A 18 17.76 9.86 -0.62
C LEU A 18 19.20 10.16 -1.10
N GLY A 19 19.93 9.11 -1.48
CA GLY A 19 21.31 9.19 -1.96
C GLY A 19 22.37 9.44 -0.88
N LYS A 20 21.98 9.42 0.41
CA LYS A 20 22.91 9.56 1.55
C LYS A 20 23.08 8.24 2.28
N GLN A 21 24.31 7.92 2.67
CA GLN A 21 24.64 6.74 3.47
C GLN A 21 24.64 7.08 4.96
N PHE A 22 24.03 6.23 5.75
CA PHE A 22 23.97 6.36 7.21
C PHE A 22 24.48 5.08 7.86
N PRO A 23 25.16 5.15 9.02
CA PRO A 23 25.69 3.97 9.70
C PRO A 23 24.58 3.02 10.19
N ASN A 24 23.39 3.53 10.43
CA ASN A 24 22.22 2.75 10.84
C ASN A 24 20.93 3.58 10.69
N GLU A 25 19.79 2.94 10.88
CA GLU A 25 18.46 3.54 10.78
C GLU A 25 18.23 4.68 11.81
N GLN A 26 18.81 4.57 12.99
CA GLN A 26 18.71 5.62 14.02
C GLN A 26 19.43 6.90 13.59
N ALA A 27 20.60 6.78 12.99
CA ALA A 27 21.35 7.92 12.46
C ALA A 27 20.61 8.58 11.30
N ARG A 28 20.03 7.78 10.38
CA ARG A 28 19.17 8.27 9.31
C ARG A 28 17.99 9.06 9.88
N ARG A 29 17.22 8.46 10.79
CA ARG A 29 16.06 9.11 11.42
C ARG A 29 16.46 10.40 12.14
N GLY A 30 17.53 10.37 12.92
CA GLY A 30 18.05 11.55 13.63
C GLY A 30 18.36 12.69 12.69
N HIS A 31 19.03 12.41 11.57
CA HIS A 31 19.35 13.42 10.55
C HIS A 31 18.09 14.09 9.99
N TYR A 32 17.11 13.31 9.55
CA TYR A 32 15.89 13.87 8.94
C TYR A 32 14.96 14.52 9.99
N ILE A 33 14.95 14.07 11.23
CA ILE A 33 14.24 14.74 12.34
C ILE A 33 14.82 16.14 12.59
N GLN A 34 16.13 16.31 12.54
CA GLN A 34 16.77 17.64 12.68
C GLN A 34 16.36 18.55 11.51
N LEU A 35 16.39 18.06 10.28
CA LEU A 35 15.95 18.84 9.12
C LEU A 35 14.48 19.22 9.22
N LEU A 36 13.62 18.33 9.69
CA LEU A 36 12.20 18.63 9.93
C LEU A 36 12.04 19.69 11.02
N ALA A 37 12.80 19.60 12.12
CA ALA A 37 12.77 20.60 13.19
C ALA A 37 13.17 21.99 12.69
N GLU A 38 14.17 22.08 11.82
CA GLU A 38 14.53 23.36 11.18
C GLU A 38 13.39 23.87 10.26
N LYS A 39 12.74 22.98 9.51
CA LYS A 39 11.64 23.36 8.63
C LYS A 39 10.40 23.81 9.39
N LEU A 40 10.16 23.29 10.59
CA LEU A 40 9.08 23.73 11.49
C LEU A 40 9.24 25.16 11.99
N LYS A 41 10.42 25.75 11.90
CA LYS A 41 10.66 27.18 12.24
C LYS A 41 10.19 28.14 11.15
N ASP A 42 9.92 27.65 9.94
CA ASP A 42 9.48 28.45 8.80
C ASP A 42 7.98 28.76 8.90
N PRO A 43 7.58 30.05 9.07
CA PRO A 43 6.18 30.42 9.19
C PRO A 43 5.36 30.11 7.93
N GLU A 44 5.95 30.14 6.73
CA GLU A 44 5.25 29.83 5.49
C GLU A 44 4.96 28.33 5.38
N PHE A 45 5.86 27.49 5.86
CA PHE A 45 5.62 26.06 5.95
C PHE A 45 4.42 25.71 6.85
N ARG A 46 4.23 26.46 7.94
CA ARG A 46 3.10 26.28 8.86
C ARG A 46 1.75 26.72 8.31
N LYS A 47 1.72 27.51 7.24
CA LYS A 47 0.49 27.95 6.56
C LYS A 47 0.00 26.95 5.54
N LEU A 48 0.75 25.89 5.27
CA LEU A 48 0.33 24.87 4.31
C LEU A 48 -0.97 24.20 4.77
N GLU A 49 -1.83 23.90 3.81
CA GLU A 49 -3.07 23.18 4.05
C GLU A 49 -2.78 21.81 4.71
N GLY A 50 -3.56 21.45 5.72
CA GLY A 50 -3.36 20.21 6.48
C GLY A 50 -2.28 20.29 7.56
N PHE A 51 -1.74 21.49 7.87
CA PHE A 51 -0.82 21.62 8.98
C PHE A 51 -1.54 21.43 10.33
N PRO A 52 -1.04 20.54 11.23
CA PRO A 52 -1.73 20.19 12.47
C PRO A 52 -1.63 21.29 13.55
N ASN A 53 -2.62 21.31 14.44
CA ASN A 53 -2.64 22.14 15.64
C ASN A 53 -1.91 21.44 16.81
N GLY A 54 -0.69 20.97 16.59
CA GLY A 54 0.12 20.27 17.60
C GLY A 54 1.41 21.01 17.95
N SER A 55 2.03 20.63 19.04
CA SER A 55 3.37 21.12 19.40
C SER A 55 4.43 20.53 18.46
N ASP A 56 5.55 21.23 18.29
CA ASP A 56 6.67 20.73 17.49
C ASP A 56 7.21 19.40 18.02
N GLU A 57 7.23 19.22 19.34
CA GLU A 57 7.65 17.97 19.97
C GLU A 57 6.74 16.80 19.58
N GLU A 58 5.44 17.00 19.54
CA GLU A 58 4.48 15.97 19.12
C GLU A 58 4.63 15.64 17.65
N ILE A 59 4.77 16.65 16.79
CA ILE A 59 5.01 16.47 15.35
C ILE A 59 6.28 15.64 15.12
N LEU A 60 7.39 16.01 15.76
CA LEU A 60 8.67 15.31 15.62
C LEU A 60 8.61 13.89 16.18
N ARG A 61 7.97 13.68 17.33
CA ARG A 61 7.83 12.37 17.96
C ARG A 61 7.04 11.39 17.09
N LEU A 62 5.97 11.87 16.45
CA LEU A 62 5.09 11.08 15.60
C LEU A 62 5.60 10.92 14.17
N SER A 63 6.75 11.52 13.83
CA SER A 63 7.32 11.50 12.49
C SER A 63 8.47 10.50 12.35
N ASN A 64 8.62 9.96 11.15
CA ASN A 64 9.79 9.21 10.70
C ASN A 64 10.18 9.66 9.27
N PRO A 65 10.67 10.92 9.13
CA PRO A 65 11.02 11.43 7.82
C PRO A 65 12.23 10.68 7.20
N PRO A 66 12.34 10.63 5.89
CA PRO A 66 11.46 11.22 4.87
C PRO A 66 10.22 10.39 4.55
N TYR A 67 10.02 9.23 5.17
CA TYR A 67 8.96 8.28 4.83
C TYR A 67 7.56 8.82 5.18
N TYR A 68 7.40 9.35 6.38
CA TYR A 68 6.16 10.02 6.80
C TYR A 68 6.43 11.09 7.86
N THR A 69 5.57 12.10 7.90
CA THR A 69 5.59 13.19 8.89
C THR A 69 4.19 13.45 9.41
N ALA A 70 4.09 13.87 10.67
CA ALA A 70 2.82 14.27 11.28
C ALA A 70 2.37 15.70 10.88
N CYS A 71 2.98 16.26 9.84
CA CYS A 71 2.64 17.52 9.17
C CYS A 71 2.86 17.33 7.66
N PRO A 72 2.55 18.28 6.79
CA PRO A 72 2.93 18.19 5.39
C PRO A 72 4.39 17.80 5.23
N ASN A 73 4.68 16.77 4.42
CA ASN A 73 6.03 16.20 4.33
C ASN A 73 6.94 17.05 3.42
N PRO A 74 7.94 17.78 3.99
CA PRO A 74 8.81 18.63 3.17
C PRO A 74 9.78 17.84 2.28
N PHE A 75 9.94 16.54 2.51
CA PHE A 75 10.86 15.66 1.76
C PHE A 75 10.17 14.88 0.65
N ILE A 76 8.84 15.03 0.48
CA ILE A 76 8.06 14.18 -0.44
C ILE A 76 8.52 14.30 -1.89
N GLY A 77 8.92 15.49 -2.32
CA GLY A 77 9.42 15.71 -3.69
C GLY A 77 10.73 14.96 -3.96
N GLU A 78 11.68 15.01 -3.03
CA GLU A 78 12.94 14.27 -3.14
C GLU A 78 12.70 12.76 -3.03
N PHE A 79 11.78 12.35 -2.16
CA PHE A 79 11.43 10.95 -1.98
C PHE A 79 10.82 10.35 -3.26
N ILE A 80 9.88 11.06 -3.90
CA ILE A 80 9.28 10.64 -5.17
C ILE A 80 10.35 10.59 -6.27
N LYS A 81 11.23 11.60 -6.33
CA LYS A 81 12.31 11.63 -7.33
C LYS A 81 13.29 10.46 -7.17
N ALA A 82 13.59 10.06 -5.94
CA ALA A 82 14.54 8.99 -5.65
C ALA A 82 13.94 7.58 -5.83
N ASN A 83 12.64 7.41 -5.56
CA ASN A 83 11.99 6.10 -5.49
C ASN A 83 10.89 5.90 -6.54
N GLY A 84 10.42 6.97 -7.16
CA GLY A 84 9.38 6.91 -8.18
C GLY A 84 9.90 6.45 -9.52
N THR A 85 9.07 5.73 -10.27
CA THR A 85 9.27 5.47 -11.70
C THR A 85 8.69 6.62 -12.51
N SER A 86 9.40 7.03 -13.57
CA SER A 86 8.88 8.04 -14.50
C SER A 86 7.57 7.55 -15.11
N TYR A 87 6.52 8.35 -14.96
CA TYR A 87 5.24 8.08 -15.62
C TYR A 87 5.34 8.55 -17.08
N GLU A 88 5.29 7.60 -18.00
CA GLU A 88 5.14 7.92 -19.43
C GLU A 88 3.66 8.21 -19.69
N SER A 89 3.32 9.48 -19.86
CA SER A 89 1.95 9.95 -20.10
C SER A 89 1.31 9.42 -21.39
N THR A 90 2.10 8.75 -22.23
CA THR A 90 1.64 8.12 -23.47
C THR A 90 1.04 6.73 -23.28
N VAL A 91 1.27 6.09 -22.13
CA VAL A 91 0.71 4.77 -21.82
C VAL A 91 -0.56 4.96 -20.99
N HIS A 92 -1.67 5.23 -21.65
CA HIS A 92 -2.99 5.14 -21.01
C HIS A 92 -3.40 3.68 -20.86
N VAL A 93 -3.18 3.11 -19.69
CA VAL A 93 -3.76 1.80 -19.35
C VAL A 93 -5.20 2.05 -18.91
N THR A 94 -6.12 2.08 -19.86
CA THR A 94 -7.55 2.03 -19.57
C THR A 94 -7.99 0.57 -19.53
N LYS A 95 -8.33 0.10 -18.35
CA LYS A 95 -9.03 -1.18 -18.21
C LYS A 95 -10.53 -0.92 -18.18
N GLU A 96 -11.28 -1.83 -18.76
CA GLU A 96 -12.74 -1.79 -18.71
C GLU A 96 -13.23 -1.81 -17.26
N PRO A 97 -14.32 -1.07 -16.93
CA PRO A 97 -14.88 -1.10 -15.59
C PRO A 97 -15.24 -2.52 -15.17
N TYR A 98 -14.78 -2.92 -14.00
CA TYR A 98 -15.06 -4.22 -13.43
C TYR A 98 -16.20 -4.11 -12.41
N ALA A 99 -17.22 -4.94 -12.57
CA ALA A 99 -18.32 -5.07 -11.64
C ALA A 99 -18.41 -6.51 -11.14
N SER A 100 -18.48 -6.70 -9.85
CA SER A 100 -18.61 -8.00 -9.20
C SER A 100 -19.51 -7.90 -7.97
N ASP A 101 -20.11 -9.02 -7.57
CA ASP A 101 -20.83 -9.09 -6.30
C ASP A 101 -19.85 -8.92 -5.12
N VAL A 102 -20.09 -7.88 -4.33
CA VAL A 102 -19.31 -7.56 -3.14
C VAL A 102 -19.70 -8.40 -1.92
N SER A 103 -20.62 -9.35 -2.04
CA SER A 103 -21.01 -10.26 -0.98
C SER A 103 -20.13 -11.51 -0.89
N GLU A 104 -19.34 -11.80 -1.90
CA GLU A 104 -18.46 -12.97 -1.97
C GLU A 104 -17.48 -13.00 -0.78
N GLY A 105 -17.50 -14.09 -0.05
CA GLY A 105 -16.62 -14.29 1.12
C GLY A 105 -17.20 -13.81 2.46
N LYS A 106 -18.46 -13.40 2.55
CA LYS A 106 -19.11 -13.04 3.83
C LYS A 106 -19.16 -14.20 4.85
N ASN A 107 -19.10 -15.44 4.40
CA ASN A 107 -19.05 -16.64 5.24
C ASN A 107 -17.61 -17.09 5.55
N ASP A 108 -16.61 -16.38 5.06
CA ASP A 108 -15.20 -16.74 5.24
C ASP A 108 -14.76 -16.45 6.69
N PRO A 109 -13.95 -17.34 7.31
CA PRO A 109 -13.43 -17.12 8.66
C PRO A 109 -12.69 -15.81 8.86
N ILE A 110 -11.93 -15.35 7.84
CA ILE A 110 -11.21 -14.06 7.87
C ILE A 110 -12.21 -12.91 7.97
N TYR A 111 -13.30 -12.96 7.19
CA TYR A 111 -14.34 -11.95 7.27
C TYR A 111 -15.01 -11.95 8.64
N ASN A 112 -15.31 -13.13 9.18
CA ASN A 112 -16.01 -13.29 10.46
C ASN A 112 -15.13 -13.01 11.69
N ALA A 113 -13.80 -12.95 11.52
CA ALA A 113 -12.87 -12.59 12.60
C ALA A 113 -13.09 -11.17 13.15
N HIS A 114 -13.72 -10.28 12.38
CA HIS A 114 -14.06 -8.93 12.78
C HIS A 114 -15.57 -8.72 12.87
N SER A 115 -16.03 -8.07 13.94
CA SER A 115 -17.44 -7.74 14.17
C SER A 115 -17.97 -6.54 13.38
N TYR A 116 -17.12 -5.81 12.66
CA TYR A 116 -17.51 -4.63 11.89
C TYR A 116 -18.39 -5.00 10.69
N HIS A 117 -19.66 -4.58 10.73
CA HIS A 117 -20.70 -5.08 9.82
C HIS A 117 -20.62 -4.52 8.39
N THR A 118 -20.05 -3.33 8.20
CA THR A 118 -20.01 -2.65 6.88
C THR A 118 -18.74 -2.91 6.09
N LYS A 119 -17.85 -3.79 6.57
CA LYS A 119 -16.64 -4.15 5.83
C LYS A 119 -16.96 -4.92 4.55
N VAL A 120 -16.16 -4.69 3.51
CA VAL A 120 -16.21 -5.50 2.29
C VAL A 120 -15.37 -6.76 2.48
N PRO A 121 -15.84 -7.96 2.08
CA PRO A 121 -15.07 -9.18 2.16
C PRO A 121 -13.77 -9.12 1.33
N HIS A 122 -12.68 -9.65 1.88
CA HIS A 122 -11.38 -9.68 1.20
C HIS A 122 -11.44 -10.37 -0.17
N LYS A 123 -12.24 -11.42 -0.36
CA LYS A 123 -12.39 -12.12 -1.64
C LYS A 123 -12.96 -11.21 -2.72
N ALA A 124 -13.97 -10.42 -2.40
CA ALA A 124 -14.50 -9.43 -3.32
C ALA A 124 -13.43 -8.39 -3.69
N ILE A 125 -12.69 -7.87 -2.69
CA ILE A 125 -11.60 -6.90 -2.92
C ILE A 125 -10.48 -7.51 -3.79
N MET A 126 -10.11 -8.78 -3.55
CA MET A 126 -9.11 -9.48 -4.37
C MET A 126 -9.45 -9.45 -5.87
N ARG A 127 -10.71 -9.61 -6.25
CA ARG A 127 -11.11 -9.55 -7.66
C ARG A 127 -10.80 -8.20 -8.29
N TYR A 128 -11.05 -7.10 -7.57
CA TYR A 128 -10.73 -5.76 -8.04
C TYR A 128 -9.21 -5.54 -8.14
N ILE A 129 -8.45 -5.97 -7.14
CA ILE A 129 -6.99 -5.87 -7.17
C ILE A 129 -6.43 -6.66 -8.37
N LEU A 130 -6.85 -7.92 -8.54
CA LEU A 130 -6.39 -8.76 -9.64
C LEU A 130 -6.78 -8.20 -11.03
N HIS A 131 -7.91 -7.49 -11.12
CA HIS A 131 -8.33 -6.87 -12.38
C HIS A 131 -7.54 -5.61 -12.71
N TYR A 132 -7.32 -4.73 -11.73
CA TYR A 132 -6.76 -3.39 -11.97
C TYR A 132 -5.25 -3.30 -11.81
N THR A 133 -4.60 -4.24 -11.12
CA THR A 133 -3.17 -4.17 -10.81
C THR A 133 -2.36 -5.31 -11.41
N GLN A 134 -1.05 -5.06 -11.54
CA GLN A 134 -0.04 -6.05 -11.92
C GLN A 134 0.77 -6.47 -10.69
N PRO A 135 1.42 -7.63 -10.71
CA PRO A 135 2.36 -8.02 -9.65
C PRO A 135 3.43 -6.94 -9.42
N GLY A 136 3.59 -6.52 -8.17
CA GLY A 136 4.55 -5.48 -7.78
C GLY A 136 4.00 -4.06 -7.76
N GLU A 137 2.78 -3.82 -8.26
CA GLU A 137 2.13 -2.52 -8.12
C GLU A 137 1.64 -2.26 -6.69
N VAL A 138 1.50 -0.99 -6.35
CA VAL A 138 1.11 -0.55 -5.01
C VAL A 138 -0.39 -0.38 -4.91
N VAL A 139 -0.99 -1.02 -3.92
CA VAL A 139 -2.39 -0.82 -3.54
C VAL A 139 -2.44 0.15 -2.36
N PHE A 140 -3.10 1.28 -2.54
CA PHE A 140 -3.23 2.31 -1.51
C PHE A 140 -4.67 2.36 -0.99
N ASP A 141 -4.83 2.28 0.32
CA ASP A 141 -6.11 2.45 1.03
C ASP A 141 -5.91 3.45 2.18
N GLY A 142 -6.36 4.68 1.97
CA GLY A 142 -6.22 5.77 2.94
C GLY A 142 -7.12 5.65 4.15
N PHE A 143 -8.13 4.76 4.12
CA PHE A 143 -9.12 4.55 5.18
C PHE A 143 -9.26 3.08 5.55
N CYS A 144 -8.16 2.39 5.71
CA CYS A 144 -8.04 0.93 5.75
C CYS A 144 -9.06 0.19 6.67
N GLY A 145 -9.75 0.89 7.57
CA GLY A 145 -10.79 0.32 8.43
C GLY A 145 -10.34 -0.95 9.15
N THR A 146 -10.95 -2.09 8.81
CA THR A 146 -10.57 -3.41 9.34
C THR A 146 -9.38 -4.05 8.64
N GLY A 147 -8.72 -3.36 7.70
CA GLY A 147 -7.57 -3.85 6.96
C GLY A 147 -7.88 -4.90 5.88
N MET A 148 -9.15 -5.03 5.46
CA MET A 148 -9.52 -6.04 4.46
C MET A 148 -8.81 -5.83 3.12
N THR A 149 -8.51 -4.60 2.73
CA THR A 149 -7.71 -4.30 1.52
C THR A 149 -6.28 -4.84 1.64
N GLY A 150 -5.65 -4.68 2.81
CA GLY A 150 -4.32 -5.24 3.07
C GLY A 150 -4.31 -6.77 3.05
N VAL A 151 -5.31 -7.41 3.67
CA VAL A 151 -5.50 -8.87 3.63
C VAL A 151 -5.69 -9.35 2.20
N ALA A 152 -6.54 -8.67 1.42
CA ALA A 152 -6.79 -9.02 0.01
C ALA A 152 -5.52 -8.90 -0.83
N SER A 153 -4.74 -7.83 -0.65
CA SER A 153 -3.47 -7.63 -1.37
C SER A 153 -2.47 -8.75 -1.08
N GLN A 154 -2.34 -9.17 0.17
CA GLN A 154 -1.47 -10.30 0.54
C GLN A 154 -1.95 -11.62 -0.07
N LEU A 155 -3.26 -11.88 -0.05
CA LEU A 155 -3.84 -13.11 -0.59
C LEU A 155 -3.80 -13.17 -2.12
N CYS A 156 -3.69 -12.04 -2.82
CA CYS A 156 -3.45 -12.03 -4.26
C CYS A 156 -2.10 -12.67 -4.66
N ALA A 157 -1.13 -12.76 -3.75
CA ALA A 157 0.12 -13.49 -3.95
C ALA A 157 0.02 -14.98 -3.59
N ASN A 158 -1.11 -15.44 -3.03
CA ASN A 158 -1.31 -16.83 -2.63
C ASN A 158 -2.08 -17.59 -3.70
N LYS A 159 -1.42 -18.59 -4.34
CA LYS A 159 -1.99 -19.37 -5.43
C LYS A 159 -3.33 -20.01 -5.07
N SER A 160 -3.42 -20.68 -3.91
CA SER A 160 -4.68 -21.35 -3.52
C SER A 160 -5.79 -20.37 -3.20
N ALA A 161 -5.49 -19.18 -2.66
CA ALA A 161 -6.48 -18.14 -2.45
C ALA A 161 -7.02 -17.60 -3.79
N VAL A 162 -6.14 -17.36 -4.77
CA VAL A 162 -6.52 -16.94 -6.13
C VAL A 162 -7.37 -18.01 -6.83
N GLU A 163 -6.95 -19.27 -6.75
CA GLU A 163 -7.69 -20.39 -7.35
C GLU A 163 -9.07 -20.61 -6.69
N SER A 164 -9.20 -20.29 -5.39
CA SER A 164 -10.50 -20.35 -4.69
C SER A 164 -11.53 -19.34 -5.21
N LEU A 165 -11.10 -18.33 -5.95
CA LEU A 165 -11.98 -17.37 -6.64
C LEU A 165 -12.44 -17.86 -8.02
N GLY A 166 -12.05 -19.07 -8.44
CA GLY A 166 -12.36 -19.60 -9.76
C GLY A 166 -11.38 -19.17 -10.86
N TYR A 167 -10.24 -18.56 -10.48
CA TYR A 167 -9.16 -18.25 -11.41
C TYR A 167 -8.17 -19.41 -11.53
N LYS A 168 -7.31 -19.37 -12.54
CA LYS A 168 -6.22 -20.31 -12.72
C LYS A 168 -4.89 -19.57 -12.73
N VAL A 169 -3.95 -20.04 -11.92
CA VAL A 169 -2.57 -19.53 -11.95
C VAL A 169 -1.77 -20.38 -12.95
N LEU A 170 -1.29 -19.75 -14.01
CA LEU A 170 -0.50 -20.39 -15.06
C LEU A 170 0.94 -20.65 -14.58
N PRO A 171 1.70 -21.55 -15.27
CA PRO A 171 3.08 -21.87 -14.89
C PRO A 171 4.03 -20.66 -14.89
N ASP A 172 3.74 -19.64 -15.69
CA ASP A 172 4.48 -18.39 -15.79
C ASP A 172 4.05 -17.33 -14.75
N GLY A 173 3.15 -17.70 -13.83
CA GLY A 173 2.63 -16.81 -12.78
C GLY A 173 1.49 -15.89 -13.22
N ARG A 174 1.11 -15.88 -14.50
CA ARG A 174 -0.07 -15.13 -14.95
C ARG A 174 -1.35 -15.78 -14.43
N ILE A 175 -2.36 -14.94 -14.21
CA ILE A 175 -3.69 -15.37 -13.78
C ILE A 175 -4.60 -15.41 -15.02
N ALA A 176 -5.37 -16.48 -15.16
CA ALA A 176 -6.33 -16.65 -16.22
C ALA A 176 -7.74 -16.78 -15.64
N GLU A 177 -8.71 -16.18 -16.31
CA GLU A 177 -10.13 -16.35 -16.05
C GLU A 177 -10.76 -17.29 -17.08
N GLN A 178 -11.85 -17.92 -16.69
CA GLN A 178 -12.62 -18.74 -17.60
C GLN A 178 -13.57 -17.86 -18.42
N ARG A 179 -13.45 -17.92 -19.75
CA ARG A 179 -14.36 -17.24 -20.67
C ARG A 179 -15.07 -18.25 -21.54
N THR A 180 -16.36 -18.05 -21.69
CA THR A 180 -17.20 -18.88 -22.55
C THR A 180 -17.64 -18.04 -23.74
N GLU A 181 -17.28 -18.50 -24.95
CA GLU A 181 -17.73 -17.92 -26.22
C GLU A 181 -18.49 -19.01 -26.99
N GLY A 182 -19.82 -18.85 -27.07
CA GLY A 182 -20.71 -19.91 -27.58
C GLY A 182 -20.61 -21.17 -26.72
N ASP A 183 -20.37 -22.31 -27.32
CA ASP A 183 -20.23 -23.61 -26.63
C ASP A 183 -18.80 -23.92 -26.16
N LYS A 184 -17.86 -23.02 -26.39
CA LYS A 184 -16.45 -23.22 -26.03
C LYS A 184 -16.08 -22.43 -24.80
N THR A 185 -15.56 -23.13 -23.79
CA THR A 185 -14.99 -22.52 -22.58
C THR A 185 -13.47 -22.62 -22.61
N SER A 186 -12.78 -21.52 -22.45
CA SER A 186 -11.32 -21.44 -22.47
C SER A 186 -10.77 -20.61 -21.30
N TRP A 187 -9.53 -20.89 -20.93
CA TRP A 187 -8.80 -20.09 -19.95
C TRP A 187 -8.06 -18.96 -20.67
N VAL A 188 -8.47 -17.73 -20.41
CA VAL A 188 -7.89 -16.52 -21.01
C VAL A 188 -7.11 -15.77 -19.96
N PRO A 189 -5.78 -15.56 -20.15
CA PRO A 189 -5.00 -14.72 -19.24
C PRO A 189 -5.59 -13.32 -19.18
N PHE A 190 -5.53 -12.69 -18.00
CA PHE A 190 -5.84 -11.27 -17.91
C PHE A 190 -4.94 -10.51 -18.89
N SER A 191 -5.54 -9.72 -19.76
CA SER A 191 -4.81 -8.84 -20.66
C SER A 191 -3.99 -7.83 -19.82
N ARG A 192 -2.70 -7.81 -20.08
CA ARG A 192 -1.77 -6.83 -19.50
C ARG A 192 -1.78 -5.55 -20.31
#